data_8df7cbb748f7c02b323d822d8e7e714c
#
_entry.id   8df7cbb748f7c02b323d822d8e7e714c
#
_cell.length_a   1.000
_cell.length_b   1.000
_cell.length_c   1.000
_cell.angle_alpha   90.00
_cell.angle_beta   90.00
_cell.angle_gamma   90.00
#
_symmetry.space_group_name_H-M   'P 1'
#
loop_
_entity.id
_entity.type
_entity.pdbx_description
1 polymer ?
#
loop_
_entity_poly.entity_id
_entity_poly.type
_entity_poly.pdbx_seq_one_letter_code
_entity_poly.pdbx_strand_id
1 'polypeptide(L)'
;SFLLQITGHPQFGLPFGQDRLVPIYLATLAVQQKSQTVRFKSGAEMLETFGMQKGGKEYKRLVGAFERIFGATIFFGTDSMAGKAKLVQRSRFSFLQQAQIWYDRNLEQRPLSDEFENVIVLSDEFYREITSHPIPTDLEAVKVLASAPAALDLFMWLSSPGC
;
A
#
# COMPACT_ATOMS: atom_id res chain seq x y z
N SER A 1 -9.10 23.53 -9.58
CA SER A 1 -9.49 22.14 -9.78
C SER A 1 -8.48 21.18 -9.16
N PHE A 2 -8.95 20.03 -8.81
CA PHE A 2 -8.14 18.98 -8.19
C PHE A 2 -8.21 17.71 -9.04
N LEU A 3 -7.06 17.11 -9.28
CA LEU A 3 -6.95 15.85 -10.01
C LEU A 3 -6.26 14.82 -9.15
N LEU A 4 -6.87 13.64 -8.99
CA LEU A 4 -6.24 12.48 -8.38
C LEU A 4 -6.37 11.31 -9.34
N GLN A 5 -5.25 10.67 -9.64
CA GLN A 5 -5.23 9.56 -10.58
C GLN A 5 -4.18 8.52 -10.15
N ILE A 6 -4.53 7.25 -10.27
CA ILE A 6 -3.59 6.14 -10.03
C ILE A 6 -3.38 5.43 -11.35
N THR A 7 -2.12 5.22 -11.72
CA THR A 7 -1.76 4.47 -12.91
C THR A 7 -1.05 3.18 -12.52
N GLY A 8 -1.19 2.16 -13.36
CA GLY A 8 -0.60 0.85 -13.13
C GLY A 8 0.67 0.64 -13.93
N HIS A 9 1.47 -0.31 -13.48
CA HIS A 9 2.65 -0.78 -14.22
C HIS A 9 2.20 -1.60 -15.43
N PRO A 10 2.84 -1.46 -16.60
CA PRO A 10 2.44 -2.21 -17.80
C PRO A 10 2.44 -3.73 -17.64
N GLN A 11 3.34 -4.26 -16.82
CA GLN A 11 3.46 -5.70 -16.58
C GLN A 11 2.51 -6.19 -15.49
N PHE A 12 2.36 -5.43 -14.40
CA PHE A 12 1.57 -5.88 -13.24
C PHE A 12 0.12 -5.44 -13.29
N GLY A 13 -0.17 -4.38 -14.00
CA GLY A 13 -1.51 -3.85 -14.11
C GLY A 13 -1.89 -2.88 -12.99
N LEU A 14 -3.08 -2.35 -13.10
CA LEU A 14 -3.66 -1.42 -12.13
C LEU A 14 -4.14 -2.17 -10.90
N PRO A 15 -3.88 -1.68 -9.68
CA PRO A 15 -4.48 -2.24 -8.47
C PRO A 15 -5.99 -2.30 -8.57
N PHE A 16 -6.59 -3.40 -8.11
CA PHE A 16 -8.04 -3.59 -8.15
C PHE A 16 -8.53 -4.36 -6.92
N GLY A 17 -9.82 -4.22 -6.62
CA GLY A 17 -10.45 -4.97 -5.55
C GLY A 17 -9.76 -4.79 -4.21
N GLN A 18 -9.40 -5.90 -3.58
CA GLN A 18 -8.77 -5.91 -2.27
C GLN A 18 -7.30 -5.48 -2.27
N ASP A 19 -6.68 -5.28 -3.44
CA ASP A 19 -5.31 -4.74 -3.50
C ASP A 19 -5.20 -3.41 -2.77
N ARG A 20 -6.29 -2.65 -2.74
CA ARG A 20 -6.35 -1.34 -2.09
C ARG A 20 -6.12 -1.41 -0.59
N LEU A 21 -6.32 -2.57 0.01
CA LEU A 21 -6.10 -2.78 1.44
C LEU A 21 -4.62 -2.91 1.78
N VAL A 22 -3.79 -3.31 0.83
CA VAL A 22 -2.36 -3.53 1.07
C VAL A 22 -1.67 -2.28 1.62
N PRO A 23 -1.79 -1.09 1.01
CA PRO A 23 -1.16 0.10 1.58
C PRO A 23 -1.71 0.49 2.95
N ILE A 24 -2.99 0.25 3.22
CA ILE A 24 -3.59 0.55 4.53
C ILE A 24 -2.99 -0.34 5.61
N TYR A 25 -2.88 -1.64 5.35
CA TYR A 25 -2.23 -2.56 6.27
C TYR A 25 -0.77 -2.20 6.49
N LEU A 26 -0.06 -1.90 5.40
CA LEU A 26 1.36 -1.53 5.49
C LEU A 26 1.55 -0.23 6.26
N ALA A 27 0.68 0.74 6.06
CA ALA A 27 0.71 2.00 6.82
C ALA A 27 0.53 1.74 8.32
N THR A 28 -0.45 0.91 8.67
CA THR A 28 -0.71 0.54 10.07
C THR A 28 0.49 -0.17 10.68
N LEU A 29 1.07 -1.13 9.97
CA LEU A 29 2.26 -1.85 10.45
C LEU A 29 3.47 -0.93 10.60
N ALA A 30 3.66 -0.01 9.65
CA ALA A 30 4.75 0.96 9.72
C ALA A 30 4.63 1.86 10.96
N VAL A 31 3.42 2.29 11.29
CA VAL A 31 3.16 3.06 12.51
C VAL A 31 3.42 2.22 13.76
N GLN A 32 2.94 0.98 13.79
CA GLN A 32 3.17 0.06 14.90
C GLN A 32 4.66 -0.23 15.11
N GLN A 33 5.38 -0.50 14.03
CA GLN A 33 6.80 -0.82 14.07
C GLN A 33 7.68 0.43 14.18
N LYS A 34 7.09 1.61 14.05
CA LYS A 34 7.80 2.91 14.01
C LYS A 34 8.92 2.89 12.98
N SER A 35 8.64 2.35 11.81
CA SER A 35 9.63 2.15 10.77
C SER A 35 8.99 2.21 9.40
N GLN A 36 9.69 2.81 8.46
CA GLN A 36 9.38 2.81 7.04
C GLN A 36 9.51 1.40 6.43
N THR A 37 10.34 0.57 7.06
CA THR A 37 10.59 -0.81 6.64
C THR A 37 9.72 -1.74 7.45
N VAL A 38 8.78 -2.40 6.77
CA VAL A 38 7.87 -3.37 7.38
C VAL A 38 8.43 -4.77 7.13
N ARG A 39 8.59 -5.54 8.19
CA ARG A 39 9.20 -6.87 8.14
C ARG A 39 8.21 -7.95 8.54
N PHE A 40 8.24 -9.05 7.81
CA PHE A 40 7.48 -10.26 8.10
C PHE A 40 8.44 -11.43 8.20
N LYS A 41 8.33 -12.23 9.25
CA LYS A 41 9.21 -13.37 9.47
C LYS A 41 9.01 -14.48 8.45
N SER A 42 7.79 -14.62 7.93
CA SER A 42 7.46 -15.68 6.99
C SER A 42 6.29 -15.29 6.11
N GLY A 43 6.09 -16.04 5.03
CA GLY A 43 4.90 -15.88 4.20
C GLY A 43 3.61 -16.20 4.95
N ALA A 44 3.67 -17.17 5.87
CA ALA A 44 2.53 -17.52 6.71
C ALA A 44 2.12 -16.36 7.63
N GLU A 45 3.09 -15.71 8.26
CA GLU A 45 2.83 -14.52 9.08
C GLU A 45 2.22 -13.40 8.25
N MET A 46 2.73 -13.21 7.03
CA MET A 46 2.20 -12.21 6.12
C MET A 46 0.73 -12.46 5.79
N LEU A 47 0.38 -13.71 5.45
CA LEU A 47 -1.02 -14.09 5.17
C LEU A 47 -1.91 -13.86 6.38
N GLU A 48 -1.45 -14.27 7.57
CA GLU A 48 -2.20 -14.08 8.81
C GLU A 48 -2.46 -12.59 9.07
N THR A 49 -1.43 -11.77 8.91
CA THR A 49 -1.53 -10.31 9.09
C THR A 49 -2.58 -9.69 8.18
N PHE A 50 -2.64 -10.15 6.94
CA PHE A 50 -3.62 -9.65 5.97
C PHE A 50 -4.98 -10.36 6.05
N GLY A 51 -5.18 -11.21 7.07
CA GLY A 51 -6.46 -11.88 7.28
C GLY A 51 -6.80 -12.94 6.24
N MET A 52 -5.80 -13.47 5.57
CA MET A 52 -5.96 -14.47 4.53
C MET A 52 -5.68 -15.87 5.08
N GLN A 53 -6.31 -16.87 4.48
CA GLN A 53 -6.04 -18.26 4.81
C GLN A 53 -4.63 -18.66 4.39
N LYS A 54 -3.99 -19.51 5.20
CA LYS A 54 -2.65 -20.00 4.89
C LYS A 54 -2.73 -20.99 3.72
N GLY A 55 -1.92 -20.73 2.70
CA GLY A 55 -1.84 -21.59 1.53
C GLY A 55 -1.07 -20.93 0.40
N GLY A 56 -0.52 -21.74 -0.49
CA GLY A 56 0.29 -21.25 -1.60
C GLY A 56 -0.52 -20.40 -2.59
N LYS A 57 -1.77 -20.76 -2.83
CA LYS A 57 -2.65 -20.01 -3.72
C LYS A 57 -2.96 -18.61 -3.19
N GLU A 58 -3.25 -18.53 -1.89
CA GLU A 58 -3.52 -17.24 -1.23
C GLU A 58 -2.25 -16.39 -1.18
N TYR A 59 -1.10 -17.03 -0.94
CA TYR A 59 0.18 -16.32 -0.94
C TYR A 59 0.50 -15.75 -2.32
N LYS A 60 0.28 -16.53 -3.39
CA LYS A 60 0.47 -16.06 -4.76
C LYS A 60 -0.42 -14.85 -5.07
N ARG A 61 -1.66 -14.90 -4.59
CA ARG A 61 -2.61 -13.78 -4.75
C ARG A 61 -2.10 -12.53 -4.03
N LEU A 62 -1.58 -12.69 -2.82
CA LEU A 62 -1.04 -11.59 -2.04
C LEU A 62 0.21 -10.99 -2.71
N VAL A 63 1.11 -11.84 -3.20
CA VAL A 63 2.29 -11.39 -3.96
C VAL A 63 1.87 -10.56 -5.17
N GLY A 64 0.86 -11.02 -5.91
CA GLY A 64 0.32 -10.28 -7.05
C GLY A 64 -0.22 -8.91 -6.63
N ALA A 65 -0.90 -8.82 -5.50
CA ALA A 65 -1.39 -7.55 -4.96
C ALA A 65 -0.23 -6.61 -4.63
N PHE A 66 0.83 -7.11 -3.99
CA PHE A 66 2.03 -6.32 -3.72
C PHE A 66 2.69 -5.81 -5.00
N GLU A 67 2.77 -6.64 -6.02
CA GLU A 67 3.35 -6.23 -7.30
C GLU A 67 2.55 -5.11 -7.96
N ARG A 68 1.22 -5.21 -7.95
CA ARG A 68 0.35 -4.16 -8.50
C ARG A 68 0.47 -2.85 -7.71
N ILE A 69 0.55 -2.94 -6.39
CA ILE A 69 0.75 -1.76 -5.54
C ILE A 69 2.15 -1.19 -5.72
N PHE A 70 3.18 -2.04 -5.81
CA PHE A 70 4.54 -1.60 -6.06
C PHE A 70 4.67 -0.85 -7.38
N GLY A 71 4.00 -1.32 -8.42
CA GLY A 71 4.02 -0.70 -9.74
C GLY A 71 3.10 0.50 -9.90
N ALA A 72 2.26 0.80 -8.90
CA ALA A 72 1.31 1.90 -9.00
C ALA A 72 1.98 3.26 -8.78
N THR A 73 1.57 4.24 -9.57
CA THR A 73 1.97 5.63 -9.38
C THR A 73 0.74 6.46 -9.10
N ILE A 74 0.83 7.29 -8.07
CA ILE A 74 -0.24 8.21 -7.70
C ILE A 74 0.12 9.57 -8.26
N PHE A 75 -0.78 10.12 -9.07
CA PHE A 75 -0.67 11.49 -9.58
C PHE A 75 -1.71 12.35 -8.89
N PHE A 76 -1.30 13.51 -8.46
CA PHE A 76 -2.29 14.52 -8.06
C PHE A 76 -1.85 15.89 -8.51
N GLY A 77 -2.83 16.75 -8.71
CA GLY A 77 -2.58 18.08 -9.20
C GLY A 77 -3.65 19.05 -8.77
N THR A 78 -3.24 20.30 -8.63
CA THR A 78 -4.14 21.41 -8.37
C THR A 78 -3.82 22.55 -9.31
N ASP A 79 -4.86 23.26 -9.72
CA ASP A 79 -4.75 24.52 -10.46
C ASP A 79 -5.40 25.59 -9.62
N SER A 80 -4.73 26.71 -9.47
CA SER A 80 -5.27 27.87 -8.74
C SER A 80 -4.89 29.17 -9.43
N MET A 81 -5.69 30.19 -9.19
CA MET A 81 -5.46 31.52 -9.74
C MET A 81 -5.02 32.46 -8.64
N ALA A 82 -3.99 33.26 -8.93
CA ALA A 82 -3.53 34.34 -8.06
C ALA A 82 -3.49 35.62 -8.90
N GLY A 83 -4.59 36.36 -8.91
CA GLY A 83 -4.75 37.51 -9.80
C GLY A 83 -4.78 37.09 -11.26
N LYS A 84 -3.83 37.58 -12.04
CA LYS A 84 -3.67 37.21 -13.45
C LYS A 84 -2.81 35.96 -13.66
N ALA A 85 -2.18 35.47 -12.59
CA ALA A 85 -1.30 34.31 -12.69
C ALA A 85 -2.08 33.03 -12.41
N LYS A 86 -1.72 31.97 -13.12
CA LYS A 86 -2.23 30.62 -12.87
C LYS A 86 -1.12 29.78 -12.28
N LEU A 87 -1.38 29.17 -11.13
CA LEU A 87 -0.49 28.22 -10.51
C LEU A 87 -0.90 26.81 -10.91
N VAL A 88 0.03 26.07 -11.48
CA VAL A 88 -0.15 24.67 -11.84
C VAL A 88 0.80 23.85 -10.99
N GLN A 89 0.26 22.98 -10.16
CA GLN A 89 1.05 22.09 -9.31
C GLN A 89 0.74 20.65 -9.67
N ARG A 90 1.78 19.86 -9.82
CA ARG A 90 1.67 18.44 -10.14
C ARG A 90 2.65 17.67 -9.25
N SER A 91 2.17 16.57 -8.69
CA SER A 91 3.00 15.70 -7.87
C SER A 91 2.68 14.25 -8.21
N ARG A 92 3.69 13.41 -8.05
CA ARG A 92 3.51 11.96 -8.19
C ARG A 92 4.38 11.24 -7.19
N PHE A 93 3.91 10.12 -6.69
CA PHE A 93 4.70 9.25 -5.83
C PHE A 93 4.21 7.81 -5.95
N SER A 94 5.05 6.87 -5.54
CA SER A 94 4.70 5.47 -5.41
C SER A 94 4.43 5.15 -3.94
N PHE A 95 3.69 4.06 -3.68
CA PHE A 95 3.47 3.60 -2.32
C PHE A 95 4.73 2.97 -1.72
N LEU A 96 5.43 2.17 -2.53
CA LEU A 96 6.54 1.35 -2.06
C LEU A 96 7.82 1.72 -2.80
N GLN A 97 8.91 1.74 -2.06
CA GLN A 97 10.24 1.94 -2.59
C GLN A 97 10.91 0.62 -2.95
N GLN A 98 10.64 -0.42 -2.15
CA GLN A 98 11.24 -1.74 -2.33
C GLN A 98 10.32 -2.81 -1.79
N ALA A 99 10.32 -3.96 -2.44
CA ALA A 99 9.64 -5.15 -1.94
C ALA A 99 10.54 -6.36 -2.17
N GLN A 100 10.82 -7.07 -1.09
CA GLN A 100 11.58 -8.32 -1.12
C GLN A 100 10.69 -9.41 -0.55
N ILE A 101 10.23 -10.28 -1.42
CA ILE A 101 9.27 -11.33 -1.06
C ILE A 101 9.82 -12.67 -1.53
N TRP A 102 9.89 -13.62 -0.61
CA TRP A 102 10.35 -14.97 -0.87
C TRP A 102 9.18 -15.91 -1.06
N TYR A 103 9.23 -16.78 -2.04
CA TYR A 103 8.23 -17.81 -2.23
C TYR A 103 8.84 -19.06 -2.89
N ASP A 104 8.19 -20.20 -2.69
CA ASP A 104 8.60 -21.46 -3.27
C ASP A 104 8.45 -21.43 -4.79
N ARG A 105 9.30 -22.17 -5.52
CA ARG A 105 9.17 -22.34 -6.97
C ARG A 105 7.84 -22.96 -7.37
N ASN A 106 7.29 -23.82 -6.50
CA ASN A 106 5.96 -24.41 -6.65
C ASN A 106 4.94 -23.51 -5.93
N LEU A 107 4.66 -22.37 -6.54
CA LEU A 107 3.84 -21.29 -5.96
C LEU A 107 2.48 -21.73 -5.43
N GLU A 108 2.00 -22.91 -5.81
CA GLU A 108 0.68 -23.38 -5.43
C GLU A 108 0.69 -24.21 -4.16
N GLN A 109 1.83 -24.52 -3.59
CA GLN A 109 1.93 -25.44 -2.47
C GLN A 109 1.94 -24.76 -1.11
N ARG A 110 2.90 -23.89 -0.81
CA ARG A 110 2.97 -23.21 0.49
C ARG A 110 3.96 -22.05 0.47
N PRO A 111 3.81 -21.06 1.38
CA PRO A 111 4.84 -20.05 1.61
C PRO A 111 6.11 -20.69 2.18
N LEU A 112 7.27 -20.06 1.93
CA LEU A 112 8.53 -20.50 2.51
C LEU A 112 8.54 -20.30 4.03
N SER A 113 9.42 -21.07 4.71
CA SER A 113 9.56 -21.07 6.16
C SER A 113 10.23 -19.79 6.70
N ASP A 114 10.36 -19.72 8.03
CA ASP A 114 10.76 -18.53 8.78
C ASP A 114 12.19 -18.03 8.48
N GLU A 115 13.02 -18.83 7.81
CA GLU A 115 14.38 -18.43 7.45
C GLU A 115 14.45 -17.40 6.33
N PHE A 116 13.32 -17.12 5.66
CA PHE A 116 13.23 -16.17 4.55
C PHE A 116 12.34 -15.00 4.95
N GLU A 117 12.98 -13.92 5.38
CA GLU A 117 12.27 -12.73 5.80
C GLU A 117 11.77 -11.92 4.62
N ASN A 118 10.50 -11.52 4.64
CA ASN A 118 9.89 -10.62 3.68
C ASN A 118 10.02 -9.18 4.17
N VAL A 119 10.46 -8.29 3.29
CA VAL A 119 10.74 -6.89 3.62
C VAL A 119 10.03 -6.00 2.61
N ILE A 120 9.22 -5.09 3.12
CA ILE A 120 8.53 -4.08 2.31
C ILE A 120 8.95 -2.71 2.81
N VAL A 121 9.52 -1.90 1.94
CA VAL A 121 9.93 -0.54 2.28
C VAL A 121 8.95 0.44 1.67
N LEU A 122 8.28 1.23 2.50
CA LEU A 122 7.39 2.29 2.04
C LEU A 122 8.22 3.41 1.40
N SER A 123 7.64 4.08 0.41
CA SER A 123 8.28 5.27 -0.14
C SER A 123 8.41 6.35 0.92
N ASP A 124 9.38 7.24 0.76
CA ASP A 124 9.59 8.36 1.68
C ASP A 124 8.34 9.25 1.74
N GLU A 125 7.75 9.49 0.59
CA GLU A 125 6.57 10.34 0.48
C GLU A 125 5.37 9.71 1.18
N PHE A 126 5.13 8.42 0.96
CA PHE A 126 4.03 7.73 1.61
C PHE A 126 4.23 7.65 3.11
N TYR A 127 5.43 7.33 3.56
CA TYR A 127 5.73 7.27 5.00
C TYR A 127 5.57 8.64 5.67
N ARG A 128 5.97 9.70 5.00
CA ARG A 128 5.79 11.07 5.51
C ARG A 128 4.30 11.39 5.68
N GLU A 129 3.48 11.02 4.71
CA GLU A 129 2.04 11.26 4.78
C GLU A 129 1.39 10.50 5.94
N ILE A 130 1.72 9.22 6.12
CA ILE A 130 1.12 8.42 7.18
C ILE A 130 1.58 8.85 8.57
N THR A 131 2.79 9.39 8.72
CA THR A 131 3.27 9.91 10.01
C THR A 131 2.73 11.30 10.32
N SER A 132 2.26 12.03 9.33
CA SER A 132 1.68 13.37 9.48
C SER A 132 0.19 13.35 9.77
N HIS A 133 -0.48 12.20 9.63
CA HIS A 133 -1.92 12.06 9.80
C HIS A 133 -2.24 10.96 10.80
N PRO A 134 -3.36 11.08 11.56
CA PRO A 134 -3.78 9.99 12.45
C PRO A 134 -4.16 8.76 11.65
N ILE A 135 -3.48 7.65 11.92
CA ILE A 135 -3.76 6.36 11.27
C ILE A 135 -4.11 5.35 12.36
N PRO A 136 -5.14 4.51 12.15
CA PRO A 136 -5.43 3.44 13.11
C PRO A 136 -4.19 2.56 13.31
N THR A 137 -3.80 2.34 14.56
CA THR A 137 -2.68 1.47 14.91
C THR A 137 -3.14 0.03 15.16
N ASP A 138 -4.44 -0.20 15.14
CA ASP A 138 -5.06 -1.50 15.37
C ASP A 138 -5.51 -2.11 14.04
N LEU A 139 -4.93 -3.25 13.68
CA LEU A 139 -5.27 -3.97 12.46
C LEU A 139 -6.73 -4.42 12.42
N GLU A 140 -7.34 -4.70 13.57
CA GLU A 140 -8.76 -5.07 13.61
C GLU A 140 -9.65 -3.91 13.20
N ALA A 141 -9.31 -2.70 13.64
CA ALA A 141 -10.02 -1.49 13.21
C ALA A 141 -9.84 -1.26 11.70
N VAL A 142 -8.65 -1.53 11.17
CA VAL A 142 -8.39 -1.45 9.73
C VAL A 142 -9.24 -2.47 8.96
N LYS A 143 -9.37 -3.69 9.47
CA LYS A 143 -10.21 -4.71 8.84
C LYS A 143 -11.67 -4.29 8.76
N VAL A 144 -12.17 -3.63 9.79
CA VAL A 144 -13.54 -3.09 9.80
C VAL A 144 -13.68 -1.98 8.76
N LEU A 145 -12.73 -1.06 8.70
CA LEU A 145 -12.70 0.00 7.69
C LEU A 145 -12.58 -0.58 6.27
N ALA A 146 -11.83 -1.67 6.12
CA ALA A 146 -11.61 -2.33 4.85
C ALA A 146 -12.88 -2.95 4.27
N SER A 147 -13.86 -3.30 5.11
CA SER A 147 -15.16 -3.80 4.66
C SER A 147 -16.10 -2.69 4.21
N ALA A 148 -15.73 -1.42 4.40
CA ALA A 148 -16.53 -0.27 4.02
C ALA A 148 -16.03 0.35 2.71
N PRO A 149 -16.92 0.94 1.88
CA PRO A 149 -16.51 1.66 0.67
C PRO A 149 -15.54 2.81 0.94
N ALA A 150 -15.46 3.25 2.18
CA ALA A 150 -14.61 4.35 2.64
C ALA A 150 -13.10 4.03 2.63
N ALA A 151 -12.70 2.78 2.39
CA ALA A 151 -11.26 2.45 2.31
C ALA A 151 -10.56 3.26 1.20
N LEU A 152 -11.24 3.48 0.09
CA LEU A 152 -10.74 4.33 -0.99
C LEU A 152 -10.65 5.79 -0.55
N ASP A 153 -11.58 6.24 0.26
CA ASP A 153 -11.61 7.61 0.78
C ASP A 153 -10.43 7.85 1.74
N LEU A 154 -10.05 6.85 2.53
CA LEU A 154 -8.85 6.95 3.38
C LEU A 154 -7.60 7.16 2.51
N PHE A 155 -7.50 6.48 1.40
CA PHE A 155 -6.44 6.68 0.43
C PHE A 155 -6.42 8.09 -0.13
N MET A 156 -7.56 8.57 -0.56
CA MET A 156 -7.72 9.92 -1.07
C MET A 156 -7.39 10.95 0.00
N TRP A 157 -7.76 10.66 1.26
CA TRP A 157 -7.46 11.53 2.39
C TRP A 157 -5.96 11.61 2.68
N LEU A 158 -5.24 10.46 2.68
CA LEU A 158 -3.79 10.42 2.88
C LEU A 158 -3.03 11.16 1.78
N SER A 159 -3.55 11.16 0.56
CA SER A 159 -2.93 11.84 -0.58
C SER A 159 -3.47 13.25 -0.81
N SER A 160 -4.38 13.74 0.02
CA SER A 160 -4.99 15.05 -0.14
C SER A 160 -4.18 16.12 0.60
N PRO A 161 -3.64 17.13 -0.11
CA PRO A 161 -2.92 18.21 0.56
C PRO A 161 -3.90 19.06 1.40
N GLY A 162 -3.50 19.40 2.61
CA GLY A 162 -4.27 20.29 3.47
C GLY A 162 -5.29 19.61 4.37
N CYS A 163 -5.27 18.30 4.48
CA CYS A 163 -6.06 17.58 5.47
C CYS A 163 -5.28 17.41 6.76
#